data_4b218c230d79b9df8ff34e7dc44d25a0
#
_entry.id   4b218c230d79b9df8ff34e7dc44d25a0
#
_cell.length_a   1.000
_cell.length_b   1.000
_cell.length_c   1.000
_cell.angle_alpha   90.00
_cell.angle_beta   90.00
_cell.angle_gamma   90.00
#
_symmetry.space_group_name_H-M   'P 1'
#
loop_
_entity.id
_entity.type
_entity.pdbx_description
1 polymer ?
#
loop_
_entity_poly.entity_id
_entity_poly.type
_entity_poly.pdbx_seq_one_letter_code
_entity_poly.pdbx_strand_id
1 'polypeptide(L)'
;VGSEMCIRDRNITVLYSTVIFLKRTLEDTKRMSTKAEDTQKNILDTAKKHFLKDGLTGASLRNIVKDAGLTTGAFYKYYPTKEALFDALTDPYMEHIYQIYDQIVEEFEKLSASDQTRNMSDTSSDGMEQMVDYIYDHYDNFRLLLKCGDSGNCLFSSARFRDQTDGIRCSGVHVFVRRH
;
A
#
# COMPACT_ATOMS: atom_id res chain seq x y z
N VAL A 1 62.54 18.68 20.80
CA VAL A 1 61.18 19.22 21.07
C VAL A 1 60.57 19.50 19.71
N GLY A 2 59.89 18.53 19.06
CA GLY A 2 59.30 18.76 17.72
C GLY A 2 58.49 17.61 17.12
N SER A 3 58.39 16.45 17.76
CA SER A 3 57.74 15.29 17.12
C SER A 3 56.32 14.93 17.63
N GLU A 4 55.87 15.52 18.73
CA GLU A 4 54.55 15.17 19.29
C GLU A 4 53.37 15.99 18.69
N MET A 5 53.66 17.15 18.12
CA MET A 5 52.64 18.01 17.49
C MET A 5 52.13 17.45 16.15
N CYS A 6 52.91 16.66 15.43
CA CYS A 6 52.52 16.10 14.14
C CYS A 6 51.58 14.87 14.20
N ILE A 7 51.52 14.18 15.32
CA ILE A 7 50.65 12.97 15.45
C ILE A 7 49.22 13.36 15.81
N ARG A 8 49.08 14.40 16.63
CA ARG A 8 47.74 14.93 17.05
C ARG A 8 46.99 15.54 15.88
N ASP A 9 47.70 16.29 15.01
CA ASP A 9 47.07 16.94 13.84
C ASP A 9 46.66 15.93 12.77
N ARG A 10 47.44 14.86 12.57
CA ARG A 10 47.12 13.77 11.63
C ARG A 10 45.87 13.03 12.06
N ASN A 11 45.67 12.71 13.31
CA ASN A 11 44.47 12.02 13.81
C ASN A 11 43.22 12.90 13.69
N ILE A 12 43.33 14.18 13.93
CA ILE A 12 42.22 15.15 13.79
C ILE A 12 41.84 15.26 12.31
N THR A 13 42.75 15.36 11.40
CA THR A 13 42.51 15.44 9.94
C THR A 13 41.82 14.18 9.41
N VAL A 14 42.25 13.00 9.86
CA VAL A 14 41.64 11.72 9.49
C VAL A 14 40.20 11.65 10.04
N LEU A 15 39.96 12.05 11.29
CA LEU A 15 38.63 12.09 11.89
C LEU A 15 37.69 13.06 11.12
N TYR A 16 38.16 14.26 10.78
CA TYR A 16 37.38 15.21 9.99
C TYR A 16 37.05 14.68 8.60
N SER A 17 38.01 14.09 7.91
CA SER A 17 37.77 13.50 6.58
C SER A 17 36.74 12.33 6.65
N THR A 18 36.83 11.50 7.68
CA THR A 18 35.90 10.39 7.89
C THR A 18 34.48 10.89 8.19
N VAL A 19 34.33 11.92 9.03
CA VAL A 19 33.05 12.52 9.36
C VAL A 19 32.42 13.18 8.12
N ILE A 20 33.19 13.89 7.32
CA ILE A 20 32.72 14.51 6.08
C ILE A 20 32.30 13.43 5.07
N PHE A 21 33.09 12.37 4.94
CA PHE A 21 32.75 11.23 4.07
C PHE A 21 31.44 10.57 4.50
N LEU A 22 31.27 10.28 5.80
CA LEU A 22 30.04 9.68 6.33
C LEU A 22 28.80 10.58 6.11
N LYS A 23 28.93 11.88 6.37
CA LYS A 23 27.84 12.84 6.09
C LYS A 23 27.43 12.83 4.62
N ARG A 24 28.41 12.89 3.71
CA ARG A 24 28.16 12.88 2.27
C ARG A 24 27.49 11.57 1.82
N THR A 25 27.93 10.43 2.35
CA THR A 25 27.34 9.13 2.05
C THR A 25 25.90 9.06 2.55
N LEU A 26 25.59 9.59 3.75
CA LEU A 26 24.24 9.65 4.28
C LEU A 26 23.31 10.57 3.46
N GLU A 27 23.84 11.73 3.03
CA GLU A 27 23.08 12.66 2.18
C GLU A 27 22.80 12.06 0.79
N ASP A 28 23.78 11.37 0.19
CA ASP A 28 23.62 10.69 -1.09
C ASP A 28 22.61 9.54 -0.98
N THR A 29 22.64 8.76 0.10
CA THR A 29 21.68 7.68 0.35
C THR A 29 20.25 8.24 0.51
N LYS A 30 20.09 9.32 1.28
CA LYS A 30 18.79 9.99 1.46
C LYS A 30 18.27 10.55 0.14
N ARG A 31 19.12 11.16 -0.67
CA ARG A 31 18.76 11.68 -1.99
C ARG A 31 18.37 10.59 -2.99
N MET A 32 19.01 9.43 -2.91
CA MET A 32 18.63 8.28 -3.74
C MET A 32 17.28 7.69 -3.32
N SER A 33 16.97 7.62 -2.01
CA SER A 33 15.68 7.17 -1.49
C SER A 33 14.55 8.08 -1.98
N THR A 34 14.66 9.41 -1.81
CA THR A 34 13.64 10.35 -2.27
C THR A 34 13.39 10.27 -3.78
N LYS A 35 14.45 10.14 -4.59
CA LYS A 35 14.31 9.99 -6.04
C LYS A 35 13.62 8.70 -6.45
N ALA A 36 13.85 7.60 -5.73
CA ALA A 36 13.16 6.33 -5.97
C ALA A 36 11.67 6.43 -5.62
N GLU A 37 11.35 7.05 -4.49
CA GLU A 37 9.98 7.32 -4.04
C GLU A 37 9.22 8.20 -5.04
N ASP A 38 9.84 9.29 -5.52
CA ASP A 38 9.26 10.16 -6.53
C ASP A 38 8.98 9.41 -7.84
N THR A 39 9.89 8.53 -8.25
CA THR A 39 9.72 7.70 -9.44
C THR A 39 8.57 6.72 -9.26
N GLN A 40 8.50 6.06 -8.11
CA GLN A 40 7.43 5.12 -7.78
C GLN A 40 6.08 5.81 -7.77
N LYS A 41 5.98 6.98 -7.16
CA LYS A 41 4.76 7.80 -7.14
C LYS A 41 4.32 8.17 -8.56
N ASN A 42 5.25 8.62 -9.41
CA ASN A 42 4.95 8.96 -10.80
C ASN A 42 4.42 7.75 -11.59
N ILE A 43 4.97 6.55 -11.36
CA ILE A 43 4.47 5.30 -11.97
C ILE A 43 3.03 5.05 -11.53
N LEU A 44 2.74 5.13 -10.22
CA LEU A 44 1.41 4.89 -9.66
C LEU A 44 0.39 5.91 -10.18
N ASP A 45 0.73 7.20 -10.18
CA ASP A 45 -0.16 8.27 -10.66
C ASP A 45 -0.49 8.11 -12.16
N THR A 46 0.50 7.71 -12.96
CA THR A 46 0.30 7.45 -14.39
C THR A 46 -0.54 6.19 -14.60
N ALA A 47 -0.23 5.10 -13.90
CA ALA A 47 -0.97 3.85 -13.98
C ALA A 47 -2.43 4.03 -13.57
N LYS A 48 -2.69 4.78 -12.49
CA LYS A 48 -4.04 5.10 -12.02
C LYS A 48 -4.90 5.71 -13.12
N LYS A 49 -4.35 6.67 -13.89
CA LYS A 49 -5.07 7.30 -15.02
C LYS A 49 -5.42 6.30 -16.12
N HIS A 50 -4.46 5.44 -16.49
CA HIS A 50 -4.69 4.42 -17.51
C HIS A 50 -5.70 3.36 -17.05
N PHE A 51 -5.60 2.88 -15.82
CA PHE A 51 -6.56 1.91 -15.28
C PHE A 51 -7.96 2.48 -15.10
N LEU A 52 -8.09 3.74 -14.67
CA LEU A 52 -9.40 4.42 -14.61
C LEU A 52 -10.03 4.59 -15.98
N LYS A 53 -9.24 4.78 -17.01
CA LYS A 53 -9.74 4.94 -18.38
C LYS A 53 -10.10 3.59 -19.01
N ASP A 54 -9.16 2.67 -19.05
CA ASP A 54 -9.22 1.47 -19.90
C ASP A 54 -9.47 0.17 -19.10
N GLY A 55 -9.51 0.24 -17.76
CA GLY A 55 -9.57 -0.92 -16.87
C GLY A 55 -8.23 -1.66 -16.81
N LEU A 56 -8.13 -2.68 -15.94
CA LEU A 56 -6.91 -3.49 -15.83
C LEU A 56 -6.61 -4.26 -17.13
N THR A 57 -7.62 -4.89 -17.73
CA THR A 57 -7.44 -5.71 -18.93
C THR A 57 -7.06 -4.88 -20.15
N GLY A 58 -7.72 -3.74 -20.35
CA GLY A 58 -7.54 -2.86 -21.50
C GLY A 58 -6.29 -1.97 -21.44
N ALA A 59 -5.80 -1.66 -20.23
CA ALA A 59 -4.64 -0.79 -20.06
C ALA A 59 -3.35 -1.44 -20.59
N SER A 60 -2.63 -0.70 -21.43
CA SER A 60 -1.35 -1.13 -22.00
C SER A 60 -0.19 -0.73 -21.09
N LEU A 61 0.53 -1.73 -20.53
CA LEU A 61 1.72 -1.50 -19.73
C LEU A 61 2.77 -0.67 -20.47
N ARG A 62 2.92 -0.91 -21.78
CA ARG A 62 3.87 -0.14 -22.62
C ARG A 62 3.53 1.35 -22.65
N ASN A 63 2.24 1.70 -22.72
CA ASN A 63 1.81 3.09 -22.72
C ASN A 63 2.02 3.71 -21.34
N ILE A 64 1.71 2.99 -20.26
CA ILE A 64 1.96 3.44 -18.89
C ILE A 64 3.44 3.77 -18.68
N VAL A 65 4.35 2.87 -19.09
CA VAL A 65 5.80 3.06 -18.96
C VAL A 65 6.28 4.26 -19.77
N LYS A 66 5.78 4.43 -21.01
CA LYS A 66 6.10 5.56 -21.88
C LYS A 66 5.65 6.89 -21.26
N ASP A 67 4.41 6.94 -20.79
CA ASP A 67 3.81 8.17 -20.24
C ASP A 67 4.41 8.53 -18.87
N ALA A 68 4.91 7.55 -18.11
CA ALA A 68 5.70 7.76 -16.90
C ALA A 68 7.14 8.24 -17.20
N GLY A 69 7.55 8.31 -18.47
CA GLY A 69 8.88 8.73 -18.88
C GLY A 69 10.00 7.75 -18.52
N LEU A 70 9.68 6.47 -18.42
CA LEU A 70 10.63 5.43 -18.01
C LEU A 70 10.97 4.48 -19.16
N THR A 71 12.10 3.79 -19.00
CA THR A 71 12.39 2.61 -19.83
C THR A 71 11.69 1.39 -19.24
N THR A 72 11.36 0.42 -20.09
CA THR A 72 10.76 -0.85 -19.65
C THR A 72 11.60 -1.57 -18.59
N GLY A 73 12.93 -1.57 -18.75
CA GLY A 73 13.82 -2.17 -17.75
C GLY A 73 13.83 -1.45 -16.41
N ALA A 74 13.68 -0.11 -16.41
CA ALA A 74 13.56 0.66 -15.17
C ALA A 74 12.23 0.39 -14.46
N PHE A 75 11.14 0.26 -15.22
CA PHE A 75 9.82 -0.07 -14.69
C PHE A 75 9.79 -1.43 -13.98
N TYR A 76 10.33 -2.49 -14.61
CA TYR A 76 10.33 -3.84 -14.04
C TYR A 76 11.14 -3.98 -12.74
N LYS A 77 11.96 -3.00 -12.37
CA LYS A 77 12.60 -2.94 -11.05
C LYS A 77 11.61 -2.60 -9.93
N TYR A 78 10.53 -1.89 -10.25
CA TYR A 78 9.50 -1.50 -9.28
C TYR A 78 8.34 -2.48 -9.27
N TYR A 79 7.85 -2.86 -10.44
CA TYR A 79 6.67 -3.72 -10.59
C TYR A 79 6.92 -4.81 -11.63
N PRO A 80 6.92 -6.10 -11.23
CA PRO A 80 7.21 -7.21 -12.13
C PRO A 80 6.09 -7.47 -13.14
N THR A 81 4.84 -7.12 -12.80
CA THR A 81 3.66 -7.34 -13.64
C THR A 81 2.70 -6.15 -13.59
N LYS A 82 1.73 -6.14 -14.50
CA LYS A 82 0.65 -5.16 -14.52
C LYS A 82 -0.28 -5.33 -13.31
N GLU A 83 -0.49 -6.56 -12.93
CA GLU A 83 -1.28 -6.94 -11.76
C GLU A 83 -0.62 -6.43 -10.47
N ALA A 84 0.68 -6.64 -10.28
CA ALA A 84 1.42 -6.11 -9.13
C ALA A 84 1.39 -4.58 -9.04
N LEU A 85 1.36 -3.90 -10.19
CA LEU A 85 1.17 -2.44 -10.24
C LEU A 85 -0.24 -2.04 -9.83
N PHE A 86 -1.24 -2.83 -10.22
CA PHE A 86 -2.62 -2.61 -9.84
C PHE A 86 -2.85 -2.86 -8.35
N ASP A 87 -2.31 -3.96 -7.83
CA ASP A 87 -2.37 -4.31 -6.40
C ASP A 87 -1.75 -3.20 -5.55
N ALA A 88 -0.61 -2.65 -5.96
CA ALA A 88 0.01 -1.51 -5.27
C ALA A 88 -0.86 -0.24 -5.24
N LEU A 89 -1.80 -0.08 -6.19
CA LEU A 89 -2.76 1.02 -6.21
C LEU A 89 -4.00 0.77 -5.35
N THR A 90 -4.31 -0.47 -5.03
CA THR A 90 -5.57 -0.86 -4.39
C THR A 90 -5.40 -1.49 -3.01
N ASP A 91 -4.35 -2.29 -2.80
CA ASP A 91 -4.13 -3.01 -1.54
C ASP A 91 -4.05 -2.11 -0.30
N PRO A 92 -3.36 -0.94 -0.32
CA PRO A 92 -3.29 -0.09 0.87
C PRO A 92 -4.67 0.40 1.34
N TYR A 93 -5.58 0.62 0.39
CA TYR A 93 -6.94 1.10 0.70
C TYR A 93 -7.84 -0.02 1.20
N MET A 94 -7.70 -1.21 0.63
CA MET A 94 -8.40 -2.40 1.11
C MET A 94 -7.89 -2.83 2.49
N GLU A 95 -6.59 -2.79 2.73
CA GLU A 95 -5.99 -3.07 4.03
C GLU A 95 -6.58 -2.16 5.13
N HIS A 96 -6.75 -0.88 4.83
CA HIS A 96 -7.34 0.06 5.79
C HIS A 96 -8.82 -0.24 6.09
N ILE A 97 -9.61 -0.62 5.08
CA ILE A 97 -11.00 -1.08 5.28
C ILE A 97 -11.04 -2.31 6.19
N TYR A 98 -10.12 -3.28 5.98
CA TYR A 98 -10.04 -4.45 6.85
C TYR A 98 -9.65 -4.08 8.28
N GLN A 99 -8.75 -3.12 8.49
CA GLN A 99 -8.40 -2.63 9.82
C GLN A 99 -9.60 -2.00 10.54
N ILE A 100 -10.41 -1.20 9.83
CA ILE A 100 -11.65 -0.65 10.40
C ILE A 100 -12.60 -1.80 10.79
N TYR A 101 -12.78 -2.78 9.91
CA TYR A 101 -13.64 -3.93 10.16
C TYR A 101 -13.17 -4.74 11.37
N ASP A 102 -11.88 -5.04 11.46
CA ASP A 102 -11.30 -5.81 12.57
C ASP A 102 -11.48 -5.07 13.91
N GLN A 103 -11.33 -3.73 13.92
CA GLN A 103 -11.58 -2.90 15.10
C GLN A 103 -13.05 -2.99 15.56
N ILE A 104 -13.99 -2.94 14.63
CA ILE A 104 -15.43 -3.07 14.92
C ILE A 104 -15.72 -4.44 15.55
N VAL A 105 -15.15 -5.51 14.96
CA VAL A 105 -15.33 -6.88 15.47
C VAL A 105 -14.73 -7.01 16.87
N GLU A 106 -13.51 -6.52 17.10
CA GLU A 106 -12.88 -6.53 18.42
C GLU A 106 -13.69 -5.77 19.48
N GLU A 107 -14.23 -4.60 19.14
CA GLU A 107 -15.06 -3.82 20.06
C GLU A 107 -16.36 -4.56 20.38
N PHE A 108 -16.98 -5.17 19.37
CA PHE A 108 -18.19 -5.95 19.53
C PHE A 108 -17.98 -7.20 20.41
N GLU A 109 -16.86 -7.91 20.23
CA GLU A 109 -16.53 -9.10 21.02
C GLU A 109 -16.27 -8.78 22.51
N LYS A 110 -15.83 -7.57 22.83
CA LYS A 110 -15.62 -7.12 24.23
C LYS A 110 -16.94 -6.86 24.98
N LEU A 111 -18.07 -6.72 24.27
CA LEU A 111 -19.37 -6.50 24.87
C LEU A 111 -19.94 -7.78 25.50
N SER A 112 -20.74 -7.61 26.58
CA SER A 112 -21.51 -8.73 27.14
C SER A 112 -22.55 -9.21 26.14
N ALA A 113 -22.98 -10.47 26.22
CA ALA A 113 -23.98 -11.04 25.32
C ALA A 113 -25.30 -10.24 25.28
N SER A 114 -25.68 -9.63 26.41
CA SER A 114 -26.85 -8.75 26.50
C SER A 114 -26.63 -7.40 25.80
N ASP A 115 -25.42 -6.86 25.88
CA ASP A 115 -25.06 -5.60 25.26
C ASP A 115 -24.81 -5.76 23.76
N GLN A 116 -24.27 -6.90 23.32
CA GLN A 116 -24.13 -7.23 21.91
C GLN A 116 -25.50 -7.18 21.20
N THR A 117 -26.53 -7.75 21.80
CA THR A 117 -27.89 -7.73 21.21
C THR A 117 -28.49 -6.33 21.19
N ARG A 118 -28.16 -5.49 22.16
CA ARG A 118 -28.71 -4.13 22.29
C ARG A 118 -27.95 -3.11 21.42
N ASN A 119 -26.64 -3.23 21.33
CA ASN A 119 -25.76 -2.25 20.68
C ASN A 119 -25.33 -2.66 19.26
N MET A 120 -25.80 -3.79 18.75
CA MET A 120 -25.44 -4.29 17.42
C MET A 120 -25.69 -3.24 16.32
N SER A 121 -26.79 -2.49 16.43
CA SER A 121 -27.15 -1.43 15.48
C SER A 121 -26.18 -0.26 15.55
N ASP A 122 -25.86 0.22 16.74
CA ASP A 122 -25.11 1.45 16.95
C ASP A 122 -23.61 1.23 16.62
N THR A 123 -23.00 0.17 17.14
CA THR A 123 -21.59 -0.16 16.86
C THR A 123 -21.36 -0.44 15.37
N SER A 124 -22.32 -1.10 14.71
CA SER A 124 -22.22 -1.35 13.27
C SER A 124 -22.43 -0.07 12.44
N SER A 125 -23.22 0.89 12.93
CA SER A 125 -23.49 2.15 12.25
C SER A 125 -22.23 3.03 12.20
N ASP A 126 -21.57 3.23 13.32
CA ASP A 126 -20.37 4.08 13.41
C ASP A 126 -19.22 3.54 12.55
N GLY A 127 -19.01 2.23 12.57
CA GLY A 127 -18.01 1.60 11.74
C GLY A 127 -18.34 1.64 10.25
N MET A 128 -19.60 1.51 9.89
CA MET A 128 -20.04 1.65 8.50
C MET A 128 -19.84 3.08 8.00
N GLU A 129 -20.13 4.09 8.83
CA GLU A 129 -19.91 5.49 8.49
C GLU A 129 -18.43 5.76 8.25
N GLN A 130 -17.53 5.29 9.09
CA GLN A 130 -16.08 5.40 8.90
C GLN A 130 -15.62 4.75 7.60
N MET A 131 -16.12 3.55 7.26
CA MET A 131 -15.78 2.88 6.00
C MET A 131 -16.27 3.68 4.80
N VAL A 132 -17.49 4.20 4.86
CA VAL A 132 -18.09 4.99 3.78
C VAL A 132 -17.30 6.28 3.56
N ASP A 133 -16.99 7.02 4.61
CA ASP A 133 -16.20 8.24 4.54
C ASP A 133 -14.82 7.97 3.92
N TYR A 134 -14.13 6.92 4.38
CA TYR A 134 -12.85 6.53 3.81
C TYR A 134 -12.93 6.15 2.31
N ILE A 135 -13.99 5.46 1.90
CA ILE A 135 -14.24 5.13 0.48
C ILE A 135 -14.45 6.40 -0.35
N TYR A 136 -15.19 7.39 0.18
CA TYR A 136 -15.40 8.66 -0.50
C TYR A 136 -14.12 9.47 -0.63
N ASP A 137 -13.30 9.54 0.41
CA ASP A 137 -12.02 10.24 0.40
C ASP A 137 -11.03 9.63 -0.61
N HIS A 138 -11.15 8.33 -0.85
CA HIS A 138 -10.29 7.59 -1.78
C HIS A 138 -11.06 7.00 -2.97
N TYR A 139 -12.13 7.69 -3.39
CA TYR A 139 -13.09 7.21 -4.40
C TYR A 139 -12.46 6.65 -5.67
N ASP A 140 -11.43 7.32 -6.22
CA ASP A 140 -10.79 6.86 -7.45
C ASP A 140 -10.10 5.50 -7.31
N ASN A 141 -9.53 5.21 -6.14
CA ASN A 141 -8.87 3.93 -5.88
C ASN A 141 -9.90 2.81 -5.73
N PHE A 142 -11.01 3.07 -5.04
CA PHE A 142 -12.13 2.11 -4.95
C PHE A 142 -12.85 1.93 -6.28
N ARG A 143 -12.96 2.97 -7.10
CA ARG A 143 -13.48 2.88 -8.47
C ARG A 143 -12.65 1.97 -9.36
N LEU A 144 -11.32 1.90 -9.15
CA LEU A 144 -10.47 0.91 -9.85
C LEU A 144 -10.89 -0.52 -9.52
N LEU A 145 -11.12 -0.82 -8.24
CA LEU A 145 -11.59 -2.14 -7.80
C LEU A 145 -12.93 -2.51 -8.45
N LEU A 146 -13.88 -1.58 -8.48
CA LEU A 146 -15.20 -1.81 -9.08
C LEU A 146 -15.10 -2.06 -10.60
N LYS A 147 -14.26 -1.30 -11.32
CA LYS A 147 -14.04 -1.51 -12.75
C LYS A 147 -13.38 -2.84 -13.11
N CYS A 148 -12.59 -3.39 -12.20
CA CYS A 148 -11.95 -4.68 -12.41
C CYS A 148 -12.85 -5.86 -12.03
N GLY A 149 -13.87 -5.65 -11.21
CA GLY A 149 -14.83 -6.66 -10.79
C GLY A 149 -15.57 -7.30 -11.97
N ASP A 150 -15.82 -6.54 -13.04
CA ASP A 150 -16.42 -7.03 -14.28
C ASP A 150 -15.53 -8.04 -15.03
N SER A 151 -14.24 -8.06 -14.75
CA SER A 151 -13.28 -9.00 -15.38
C SER A 151 -13.10 -10.32 -14.60
N GLY A 152 -13.85 -10.55 -13.53
CA GLY A 152 -13.87 -11.79 -12.74
C GLY A 152 -12.60 -12.11 -11.94
N ASN A 153 -11.56 -11.28 -12.02
CA ASN A 153 -10.23 -11.61 -11.49
C ASN A 153 -9.70 -10.67 -10.41
N CYS A 154 -10.33 -9.52 -10.16
CA CYS A 154 -9.71 -8.47 -9.37
C CYS A 154 -10.11 -8.39 -7.90
N LEU A 155 -11.33 -8.78 -7.54
CA LEU A 155 -11.80 -8.69 -6.14
C LEU A 155 -11.24 -9.80 -5.23
N PHE A 156 -10.62 -10.83 -5.80
CA PHE A 156 -10.16 -12.02 -5.07
C PHE A 156 -8.68 -12.37 -5.33
N SER A 157 -7.92 -11.49 -6.01
CA SER A 157 -6.53 -11.78 -6.35
C SER A 157 -5.54 -11.43 -5.24
N SER A 158 -5.90 -10.61 -4.25
CA SER A 158 -5.02 -10.43 -3.11
C SER A 158 -4.94 -11.77 -2.35
N ALA A 159 -3.74 -12.32 -2.25
CA ALA A 159 -3.48 -13.57 -1.53
C ALA A 159 -4.01 -13.53 -0.08
N ARG A 160 -4.13 -12.32 0.50
CA ARG A 160 -4.69 -12.05 1.82
C ARG A 160 -6.19 -12.26 1.91
N PHE A 161 -6.97 -11.93 0.87
CA PHE A 161 -8.43 -12.16 0.91
C PHE A 161 -8.75 -13.66 0.97
N ARG A 162 -7.95 -14.50 0.33
CA ARG A 162 -8.10 -15.96 0.41
C ARG A 162 -7.75 -16.49 1.79
N ASP A 163 -6.72 -15.95 2.43
CA ASP A 163 -6.26 -16.42 3.75
C ASP A 163 -7.23 -15.99 4.87
N GLN A 164 -7.82 -14.80 4.73
CA GLN A 164 -8.74 -14.25 5.73
C GLN A 164 -10.16 -14.84 5.64
N THR A 165 -10.62 -15.22 4.44
CA THR A 165 -11.91 -15.93 4.28
C THR A 165 -11.83 -17.39 4.76
N ASP A 166 -10.65 -18.01 4.71
CA ASP A 166 -10.44 -19.35 5.29
C ASP A 166 -10.31 -19.32 6.82
N GLY A 167 -9.98 -18.16 7.40
CA GLY A 167 -9.89 -17.94 8.86
C GLY A 167 -11.18 -17.48 9.53
N ILE A 168 -12.15 -16.91 8.80
CA ILE A 168 -13.47 -16.54 9.33
C ILE A 168 -14.34 -17.80 9.43
N ARG A 169 -14.02 -18.65 10.37
CA ARG A 169 -14.97 -19.62 10.92
C ARG A 169 -15.95 -18.87 11.81
N CYS A 170 -16.85 -18.11 11.19
CA CYS A 170 -18.02 -17.60 11.90
C CYS A 170 -18.82 -18.79 12.41
N SER A 171 -18.68 -19.09 13.70
CA SER A 171 -19.57 -20.01 14.41
C SER A 171 -20.97 -19.42 14.32
N GLY A 172 -21.73 -19.79 13.31
CA GLY A 172 -23.17 -19.59 13.27
C GLY A 172 -23.82 -18.88 12.08
N VAL A 173 -23.08 -18.39 11.09
CA VAL A 173 -23.72 -17.82 9.89
C VAL A 173 -23.22 -18.54 8.64
N HIS A 174 -23.99 -19.48 8.14
CA HIS A 174 -23.82 -20.09 6.83
C HIS A 174 -24.19 -19.05 5.75
N VAL A 175 -23.25 -18.27 5.25
CA VAL A 175 -23.45 -17.53 4.02
C VAL A 175 -23.28 -18.51 2.85
N PHE A 176 -24.38 -18.97 2.32
CA PHE A 176 -24.44 -19.80 1.13
C PHE A 176 -24.13 -18.93 -0.10
N VAL A 177 -22.86 -18.86 -0.51
CA VAL A 177 -22.52 -18.34 -1.83
C VAL A 177 -22.85 -19.41 -2.86
N ARG A 178 -24.01 -19.30 -3.51
CA ARG A 178 -24.35 -20.11 -4.69
C ARG A 178 -23.40 -19.73 -5.83
N ARG A 179 -22.53 -20.68 -6.20
CA ARG A 179 -21.86 -20.65 -7.50
C ARG A 179 -22.90 -20.96 -8.57
N HIS A 180 -23.11 -20.03 -9.49
CA HIS A 180 -23.67 -20.28 -10.80
C HIS A 180 -22.55 -20.27 -11.84
#